data_ec09af575680a0601aa877bf67fd8675
#
_entry.id   ec09af575680a0601aa877bf67fd8675
#
_cell.length_a   1.000
_cell.length_b   1.000
_cell.length_c   1.000
_cell.angle_alpha   90.00
_cell.angle_beta   90.00
_cell.angle_gamma   90.00
#
_symmetry.space_group_name_H-M   'P 1'
#
loop_
_entity.id
_entity.type
_entity.pdbx_description
1 polymer ?
#
loop_
_entity_poly.entity_id
_entity_poly.type
_entity_poly.pdbx_seq_one_letter_code
_entity_poly.pdbx_strand_id
1 'polypeptide(L)'
;MKKEGEESMTEYGSGLRGVTVAVLMATTLLGVGSGNSLAQEQEIIEAGKREFQRSCATCHGVEAKGDGPSASALNVKPADLTQMSKKHSGVFLFWRTYEKISGRDEEVIRGHGTREMPIWGERFRLEKGSSEERQAGVRGRILSLVYYLQSIQEH
;
A
#
# COMPACT_ATOMS: atom_id res chain seq x y z
N MET A 1 78.38 -29.04 -1.98
CA MET A 1 77.80 -30.38 -1.80
C MET A 1 76.30 -30.11 -1.48
N LYS A 2 75.56 -30.10 -2.48
CA LYS A 2 74.45 -30.95 -3.00
C LYS A 2 73.73 -31.75 -1.94
N LYS A 3 72.48 -31.45 -1.74
CA LYS A 3 71.42 -32.47 -1.73
C LYS A 3 70.08 -31.84 -2.12
N GLU A 4 69.69 -32.33 -3.22
CA GLU A 4 68.36 -32.24 -3.82
C GLU A 4 67.37 -33.18 -3.11
N GLY A 5 66.06 -32.91 -3.31
CA GLY A 5 65.03 -33.93 -3.25
C GLY A 5 64.04 -33.64 -2.16
N GLU A 6 62.85 -33.42 -2.40
CA GLU A 6 61.78 -34.30 -2.81
C GLU A 6 60.48 -33.53 -2.77
N GLU A 7 59.92 -33.20 -3.90
CA GLU A 7 58.53 -32.74 -4.02
C GLU A 7 57.60 -33.92 -3.77
N SER A 8 56.77 -33.83 -2.75
CA SER A 8 55.67 -34.74 -2.52
C SER A 8 54.38 -34.14 -3.10
N MET A 9 53.98 -34.71 -4.23
CA MET A 9 52.65 -34.54 -4.81
C MET A 9 51.61 -35.23 -3.92
N THR A 10 50.88 -34.48 -3.16
CA THR A 10 49.55 -34.91 -2.68
C THR A 10 48.75 -33.67 -2.26
N GLU A 11 47.91 -33.15 -3.13
CA GLU A 11 46.59 -32.57 -2.75
C GLU A 11 45.80 -32.20 -4.01
N TYR A 12 45.30 -33.22 -4.68
CA TYR A 12 44.25 -33.06 -5.65
C TYR A 12 43.02 -33.84 -5.17
N GLY A 13 42.27 -33.28 -4.25
CA GLY A 13 41.11 -34.03 -3.72
C GLY A 13 40.03 -33.23 -2.95
N SER A 14 40.25 -31.96 -2.64
CA SER A 14 39.28 -31.23 -1.78
C SER A 14 38.44 -30.17 -2.48
N GLY A 15 38.66 -29.96 -3.80
CA GLY A 15 37.95 -28.91 -4.53
C GLY A 15 36.47 -29.18 -4.88
N LEU A 16 36.08 -30.45 -5.00
CA LEU A 16 34.73 -30.78 -5.50
C LEU A 16 33.63 -30.81 -4.43
N ARG A 17 34.00 -31.07 -3.17
CA ARG A 17 33.01 -31.12 -2.06
C ARG A 17 32.63 -29.74 -1.57
N GLY A 18 33.53 -28.75 -1.66
CA GLY A 18 33.26 -27.36 -1.26
C GLY A 18 32.30 -26.61 -2.21
N VAL A 19 32.43 -26.90 -3.51
CA VAL A 19 31.62 -26.23 -4.56
C VAL A 19 30.17 -26.73 -4.53
N THR A 20 29.93 -28.01 -4.27
CA THR A 20 28.57 -28.55 -4.18
C THR A 20 27.79 -28.07 -2.93
N VAL A 21 28.46 -27.88 -1.80
CA VAL A 21 27.81 -27.32 -0.59
C VAL A 21 27.52 -25.83 -0.77
N ALA A 22 28.40 -25.05 -1.41
CA ALA A 22 28.18 -23.63 -1.67
C ALA A 22 27.03 -23.38 -2.66
N VAL A 23 26.86 -24.24 -3.68
CA VAL A 23 25.76 -24.12 -4.66
C VAL A 23 24.43 -24.50 -4.03
N LEU A 24 24.38 -25.51 -3.15
CA LEU A 24 23.14 -25.89 -2.42
C LEU A 24 22.71 -24.84 -1.38
N MET A 25 23.65 -24.10 -0.77
CA MET A 25 23.31 -23.00 0.14
C MET A 25 22.82 -21.75 -0.62
N ALA A 26 23.28 -21.49 -1.82
CA ALA A 26 22.87 -20.34 -2.63
C ALA A 26 21.44 -20.49 -3.18
N THR A 27 20.97 -21.71 -3.45
CA THR A 27 19.62 -21.95 -3.97
C THR A 27 18.52 -21.85 -2.91
N THR A 28 18.83 -21.99 -1.63
CA THR A 28 17.83 -21.84 -0.53
C THR A 28 17.54 -20.38 -0.17
N LEU A 29 18.38 -19.41 -0.54
CA LEU A 29 18.15 -17.98 -0.25
C LEU A 29 17.25 -17.26 -1.26
N LEU A 30 17.01 -17.82 -2.45
CA LEU A 30 16.20 -17.18 -3.50
C LEU A 30 14.68 -17.41 -3.40
N GLY A 31 14.22 -18.26 -2.46
CA GLY A 31 12.81 -18.63 -2.33
C GLY A 31 11.96 -17.82 -1.33
N VAL A 32 12.56 -16.96 -0.50
CA VAL A 32 11.87 -16.36 0.66
C VAL A 32 11.29 -14.95 0.37
N GLY A 33 11.61 -14.33 -0.77
CA GLY A 33 11.28 -12.92 -1.01
C GLY A 33 9.86 -12.63 -1.49
N SER A 34 9.18 -13.55 -2.17
CA SER A 34 7.94 -13.23 -2.87
C SER A 34 6.68 -13.34 -1.99
N GLY A 35 6.70 -14.16 -0.97
CA GLY A 35 5.53 -14.34 -0.07
C GLY A 35 5.28 -13.16 0.85
N ASN A 36 6.32 -12.46 1.26
CA ASN A 36 6.20 -11.35 2.21
C ASN A 36 5.58 -10.09 1.59
N SER A 37 5.81 -9.83 0.31
CA SER A 37 5.27 -8.65 -0.39
C SER A 37 3.76 -8.72 -0.55
N LEU A 38 3.21 -9.87 -0.94
CA LEU A 38 1.77 -10.07 -1.12
C LEU A 38 1.02 -10.03 0.23
N ALA A 39 1.61 -10.60 1.27
CA ALA A 39 1.02 -10.56 2.61
C ALA A 39 0.99 -9.12 3.15
N GLN A 40 2.03 -8.34 2.92
CA GLN A 40 2.11 -6.94 3.34
C GLN A 40 1.11 -6.05 2.58
N GLU A 41 0.95 -6.26 1.28
CA GLU A 41 -0.06 -5.55 0.48
C GLU A 41 -1.48 -5.86 0.98
N GLN A 42 -1.77 -7.13 1.24
CA GLN A 42 -3.06 -7.53 1.78
C GLN A 42 -3.34 -6.89 3.14
N GLU A 43 -2.34 -6.80 4.02
CA GLU A 43 -2.47 -6.14 5.32
C GLU A 43 -2.81 -4.65 5.17
N ILE A 44 -2.18 -3.95 4.22
CA ILE A 44 -2.47 -2.54 3.91
C ILE A 44 -3.91 -2.38 3.41
N ILE A 45 -4.38 -3.26 2.52
CA ILE A 45 -5.75 -3.25 1.99
C ILE A 45 -6.76 -3.47 3.12
N GLU A 46 -6.53 -4.45 3.99
CA GLU A 46 -7.41 -4.73 5.13
C GLU A 46 -7.43 -3.57 6.15
N ALA A 47 -6.30 -2.91 6.37
CA ALA A 47 -6.25 -1.70 7.19
C ALA A 47 -7.08 -0.58 6.55
N GLY A 48 -6.99 -0.40 5.23
CA GLY A 48 -7.79 0.54 4.47
C GLY A 48 -9.29 0.23 4.52
N LYS A 49 -9.67 -1.03 4.42
CA LYS A 49 -11.06 -1.48 4.55
C LYS A 49 -11.65 -1.13 5.94
N ARG A 50 -10.91 -1.43 7.00
CA ARG A 50 -11.35 -1.05 8.37
C ARG A 50 -11.50 0.46 8.52
N GLU A 51 -10.57 1.24 7.98
CA GLU A 51 -10.65 2.69 8.01
C GLU A 51 -11.85 3.21 7.20
N PHE A 52 -12.10 2.64 6.02
CA PHE A 52 -13.23 2.97 5.17
C PHE A 52 -14.56 2.72 5.90
N GLN A 53 -14.72 1.56 6.49
CA GLN A 53 -15.93 1.22 7.24
C GLN A 53 -16.21 2.19 8.40
N ARG A 54 -15.15 2.62 9.11
CA ARG A 54 -15.25 3.54 10.24
C ARG A 54 -15.53 4.98 9.82
N SER A 55 -14.92 5.45 8.75
CA SER A 55 -14.84 6.87 8.43
C SER A 55 -15.63 7.27 7.17
N CYS A 56 -15.82 6.36 6.23
CA CYS A 56 -16.36 6.67 4.90
C CYS A 56 -17.73 6.03 4.63
N ALA A 57 -17.98 4.84 5.19
CA ALA A 57 -19.17 4.04 4.88
C ALA A 57 -20.48 4.73 5.28
N THR A 58 -20.48 5.63 6.25
CA THR A 58 -21.66 6.40 6.66
C THR A 58 -22.26 7.18 5.49
N CYS A 59 -21.43 7.68 4.57
CA CYS A 59 -21.88 8.40 3.38
C CYS A 59 -21.77 7.52 2.12
N HIS A 60 -20.65 6.80 1.94
CA HIS A 60 -20.40 6.05 0.71
C HIS A 60 -21.00 4.64 0.70
N GLY A 61 -21.58 4.15 1.81
CA GLY A 61 -22.09 2.78 1.93
C GLY A 61 -20.99 1.76 2.21
N VAL A 62 -21.36 0.61 2.77
CA VAL A 62 -20.42 -0.47 3.09
C VAL A 62 -19.78 -1.09 1.85
N GLU A 63 -20.51 -1.05 0.73
CA GLU A 63 -20.06 -1.52 -0.60
C GLU A 63 -19.47 -0.38 -1.45
N ALA A 64 -19.27 0.81 -0.86
CA ALA A 64 -18.72 2.00 -1.51
C ALA A 64 -19.52 2.53 -2.72
N LYS A 65 -20.83 2.22 -2.82
CA LYS A 65 -21.72 2.57 -3.95
C LYS A 65 -22.41 3.94 -3.80
N GLY A 66 -22.08 4.72 -2.79
CA GLY A 66 -22.68 6.03 -2.55
C GLY A 66 -24.07 5.97 -1.95
N ASP A 67 -24.41 4.89 -1.30
CA ASP A 67 -25.71 4.54 -0.72
C ASP A 67 -25.68 4.43 0.82
N GLY A 68 -24.73 5.10 1.45
CA GLY A 68 -24.61 5.10 2.91
C GLY A 68 -25.82 5.72 3.61
N PRO A 69 -26.04 5.39 4.88
CA PRO A 69 -27.22 5.84 5.64
C PRO A 69 -27.36 7.37 5.71
N SER A 70 -26.27 8.12 5.61
CA SER A 70 -26.32 9.58 5.57
C SER A 70 -26.38 10.17 4.16
N ALA A 71 -26.37 9.35 3.11
CA ALA A 71 -26.31 9.85 1.73
C ALA A 71 -27.55 10.71 1.35
N SER A 72 -28.72 10.36 1.86
CA SER A 72 -29.97 11.11 1.60
C SER A 72 -30.03 12.48 2.27
N ALA A 73 -29.19 12.73 3.27
CA ALA A 73 -29.14 14.01 4.00
C ALA A 73 -28.14 15.00 3.37
N LEU A 74 -27.42 14.59 2.33
CA LEU A 74 -26.42 15.42 1.66
C LEU A 74 -27.04 16.09 0.42
N ASN A 75 -26.65 17.34 0.15
CA ASN A 75 -27.11 18.05 -1.07
C ASN A 75 -26.55 17.43 -2.35
N VAL A 76 -25.36 16.85 -2.26
CA VAL A 76 -24.73 16.12 -3.37
C VAL A 76 -24.62 14.66 -3.01
N LYS A 77 -25.17 13.79 -3.86
CA LYS A 77 -25.08 12.34 -3.67
C LYS A 77 -23.63 11.90 -3.62
N PRO A 78 -23.21 11.11 -2.61
CA PRO A 78 -21.88 10.53 -2.56
C PRO A 78 -21.59 9.69 -3.82
N ALA A 79 -20.37 9.81 -4.32
CA ALA A 79 -19.97 9.06 -5.51
C ALA A 79 -19.92 7.56 -5.22
N ASP A 80 -20.28 6.77 -6.25
CA ASP A 80 -19.93 5.35 -6.31
C ASP A 80 -18.42 5.23 -6.56
N LEU A 81 -17.71 4.76 -5.53
CA LEU A 81 -16.26 4.66 -5.51
C LEU A 81 -15.74 3.40 -6.21
N THR A 82 -16.60 2.43 -6.52
CA THR A 82 -16.23 1.22 -7.27
C THR A 82 -16.03 1.51 -8.76
N GLN A 83 -16.57 2.64 -9.26
CA GLN A 83 -16.57 3.03 -10.67
C GLN A 83 -15.47 4.06 -11.02
N MET A 84 -14.52 4.30 -10.13
CA MET A 84 -13.51 5.36 -10.34
C MET A 84 -12.61 5.05 -11.55
N SER A 85 -12.12 3.82 -11.67
CA SER A 85 -11.32 3.38 -12.81
C SER A 85 -12.09 3.46 -14.12
N LYS A 86 -13.34 3.02 -14.12
CA LYS A 86 -14.22 3.02 -15.30
C LYS A 86 -14.44 4.43 -15.84
N LYS A 87 -14.59 5.43 -14.95
CA LYS A 87 -14.73 6.85 -15.32
C LYS A 87 -13.46 7.45 -15.92
N HIS A 88 -12.33 6.77 -15.80
CA HIS A 88 -11.03 7.20 -16.30
C HIS A 88 -10.40 6.16 -17.23
N SER A 89 -11.21 5.58 -18.12
CA SER A 89 -10.76 4.65 -19.16
C SER A 89 -9.99 3.44 -18.61
N GLY A 90 -10.41 2.91 -17.47
CA GLY A 90 -9.80 1.75 -16.81
C GLY A 90 -8.61 2.08 -15.89
N VAL A 91 -8.23 3.35 -15.75
CA VAL A 91 -7.10 3.77 -14.94
C VAL A 91 -7.56 4.28 -13.57
N PHE A 92 -7.07 3.66 -12.49
CA PHE A 92 -7.26 4.18 -11.16
C PHE A 92 -6.28 5.33 -10.86
N LEU A 93 -6.81 6.51 -10.64
CA LEU A 93 -6.00 7.72 -10.39
C LEU A 93 -5.57 7.80 -8.92
N PHE A 94 -4.58 6.97 -8.54
CA PHE A 94 -4.14 6.75 -7.16
C PHE A 94 -3.82 8.06 -6.41
N TRP A 95 -2.94 8.89 -6.96
CA TRP A 95 -2.52 10.13 -6.29
C TRP A 95 -3.62 11.18 -6.24
N ARG A 96 -4.45 11.29 -7.27
CA ARG A 96 -5.61 12.18 -7.27
C ARG A 96 -6.62 11.77 -6.20
N THR A 97 -6.83 10.47 -6.00
CA THR A 97 -7.67 9.95 -4.92
C THR A 97 -7.09 10.28 -3.54
N TYR A 98 -5.76 10.12 -3.39
CA TYR A 98 -5.06 10.52 -2.17
C TYR A 98 -5.23 12.01 -1.86
N GLU A 99 -5.03 12.88 -2.85
CA GLU A 99 -5.16 14.34 -2.71
C GLU A 99 -6.58 14.73 -2.32
N LYS A 100 -7.58 14.12 -2.94
CA LYS A 100 -8.98 14.36 -2.63
C LYS A 100 -9.33 13.99 -1.18
N ILE A 101 -8.91 12.84 -0.70
CA ILE A 101 -9.13 12.40 0.68
C ILE A 101 -8.36 13.29 1.65
N SER A 102 -7.11 13.62 1.35
CA SER A 102 -6.28 14.46 2.20
C SER A 102 -6.72 15.93 2.26
N GLY A 103 -7.52 16.38 1.29
CA GLY A 103 -7.95 17.76 1.14
C GLY A 103 -6.93 18.66 0.42
N ARG A 104 -5.99 18.07 -0.31
CA ARG A 104 -4.98 18.80 -1.10
C ARG A 104 -5.34 18.96 -2.57
N ASP A 105 -6.51 18.49 -2.98
CA ASP A 105 -6.99 18.63 -4.35
C ASP A 105 -7.21 20.11 -4.67
N GLU A 106 -6.39 20.67 -5.57
CA GLU A 106 -6.42 22.06 -5.99
C GLU A 106 -7.74 22.44 -6.65
N GLU A 107 -8.40 21.52 -7.34
CA GLU A 107 -9.69 21.76 -7.99
C GLU A 107 -10.78 22.05 -6.94
N VAL A 108 -10.69 21.38 -5.78
CA VAL A 108 -11.58 21.63 -4.66
C VAL A 108 -11.22 22.93 -3.91
N ILE A 109 -9.95 23.30 -3.87
CA ILE A 109 -9.48 24.54 -3.23
C ILE A 109 -9.89 25.76 -4.06
N ARG A 110 -9.86 25.67 -5.40
CA ARG A 110 -10.21 26.77 -6.31
C ARG A 110 -11.72 26.94 -6.51
N GLY A 111 -12.50 25.89 -6.35
CA GLY A 111 -13.96 25.96 -6.41
C GLY A 111 -14.52 26.39 -5.05
N HIS A 112 -15.11 27.58 -4.98
CA HIS A 112 -15.83 28.08 -3.79
C HIS A 112 -17.14 27.32 -3.50
N GLY A 113 -17.24 26.05 -3.91
CA GLY A 113 -18.38 25.17 -3.62
C GLY A 113 -18.36 24.64 -2.18
N THR A 114 -19.54 24.34 -1.66
CA THR A 114 -19.73 23.67 -0.36
C THR A 114 -19.02 22.31 -0.40
N ARG A 115 -18.01 22.15 0.43
CA ARG A 115 -17.30 20.87 0.59
C ARG A 115 -18.11 19.97 1.52
N GLU A 116 -18.88 19.06 0.97
CA GLU A 116 -19.66 18.12 1.77
C GLU A 116 -18.82 16.96 2.29
N MET A 117 -17.85 16.50 1.51
CA MET A 117 -16.86 15.51 1.97
C MET A 117 -15.85 16.18 2.92
N PRO A 118 -15.67 15.65 4.14
CA PRO A 118 -14.71 16.19 5.09
C PRO A 118 -13.27 16.13 4.57
N ILE A 119 -12.43 17.07 5.04
CA ILE A 119 -10.97 17.00 4.86
C ILE A 119 -10.41 15.96 5.84
N TRP A 120 -10.25 14.74 5.38
CA TRP A 120 -9.79 13.65 6.24
C TRP A 120 -8.36 13.83 6.73
N GLY A 121 -7.49 14.49 5.93
CA GLY A 121 -6.15 14.84 6.37
C GLY A 121 -6.12 15.68 7.65
N GLU A 122 -7.05 16.62 7.79
CA GLU A 122 -7.20 17.42 9.02
C GLU A 122 -7.82 16.58 10.15
N ARG A 123 -8.88 15.83 9.88
CA ARG A 123 -9.55 15.01 10.91
C ARG A 123 -8.60 13.99 11.53
N PHE A 124 -7.81 13.31 10.73
CA PHE A 124 -6.83 12.33 11.20
C PHE A 124 -5.67 12.96 11.98
N ARG A 125 -5.38 14.24 11.74
CA ARG A 125 -4.34 14.99 12.46
C ARG A 125 -4.73 15.37 13.89
N LEU A 126 -6.03 15.43 14.19
CA LEU A 126 -6.53 15.77 15.52
C LEU A 126 -6.34 14.66 16.56
N GLU A 127 -5.85 13.49 16.15
CA GLU A 127 -5.56 12.39 17.06
C GLU A 127 -4.26 12.61 17.87
N LYS A 128 -4.15 11.93 19.02
CA LYS A 128 -3.02 12.11 19.96
C LYS A 128 -1.69 11.64 19.35
N GLY A 129 -0.57 12.27 19.77
CA GLY A 129 0.78 11.93 19.36
C GLY A 129 1.66 13.17 19.11
N SER A 130 2.96 12.98 18.86
CA SER A 130 3.87 14.03 18.39
C SER A 130 3.48 14.53 16.99
N SER A 131 4.02 15.67 16.57
CA SER A 131 3.73 16.23 15.23
C SER A 131 4.16 15.29 14.10
N GLU A 132 5.29 14.61 14.23
CA GLU A 132 5.83 13.68 13.24
C GLU A 132 5.03 12.36 13.19
N GLU A 133 4.73 11.78 14.36
CA GLU A 133 3.91 10.57 14.47
C GLU A 133 2.52 10.79 13.87
N ARG A 134 1.89 11.93 14.19
CA ARG A 134 0.61 12.30 13.60
C ARG A 134 0.67 12.42 12.09
N GLN A 135 1.70 13.07 11.56
CA GLN A 135 1.85 13.24 10.11
C GLN A 135 2.12 11.90 9.39
N ALA A 136 2.93 11.03 9.98
CA ALA A 136 3.16 9.68 9.47
C ALA A 136 1.87 8.84 9.52
N GLY A 137 1.15 8.88 10.64
CA GLY A 137 -0.13 8.21 10.83
C GLY A 137 -1.19 8.66 9.84
N VAL A 138 -1.35 9.97 9.62
CA VAL A 138 -2.27 10.53 8.61
C VAL A 138 -1.95 10.00 7.22
N ARG A 139 -0.67 10.04 6.82
CA ARG A 139 -0.25 9.53 5.51
C ARG A 139 -0.53 8.04 5.36
N GLY A 140 -0.19 7.23 6.36
CA GLY A 140 -0.41 5.79 6.35
C GLY A 140 -1.90 5.44 6.23
N ARG A 141 -2.77 6.09 6.99
CA ARG A 141 -4.23 5.88 6.94
C ARG A 141 -4.83 6.24 5.58
N ILE A 142 -4.42 7.37 4.98
CA ILE A 142 -4.92 7.77 3.66
C ILE A 142 -4.38 6.81 2.59
N LEU A 143 -3.11 6.40 2.65
CA LEU A 143 -2.56 5.43 1.71
C LEU A 143 -3.31 4.10 1.78
N SER A 144 -3.54 3.55 2.97
CA SER A 144 -4.30 2.29 3.10
C SER A 144 -5.72 2.41 2.57
N LEU A 145 -6.40 3.56 2.79
CA LEU A 145 -7.69 3.83 2.16
C LEU A 145 -7.62 3.81 0.64
N VAL A 146 -6.60 4.42 0.03
CA VAL A 146 -6.44 4.46 -1.43
C VAL A 146 -6.16 3.07 -2.00
N TYR A 147 -5.32 2.26 -1.33
CA TYR A 147 -5.10 0.85 -1.70
C TYR A 147 -6.39 0.02 -1.64
N TYR A 148 -7.18 0.19 -0.58
CA TYR A 148 -8.48 -0.46 -0.47
C TYR A 148 -9.41 -0.02 -1.61
N LEU A 149 -9.54 1.28 -1.88
CA LEU A 149 -10.38 1.78 -2.97
C LEU A 149 -9.91 1.27 -4.33
N GLN A 150 -8.61 1.14 -4.56
CA GLN A 150 -8.06 0.54 -5.76
C GLN A 150 -8.44 -0.94 -5.90
N SER A 151 -8.42 -1.70 -4.80
CA SER A 151 -8.73 -3.14 -4.79
C SER A 151 -10.20 -3.47 -5.08
N ILE A 152 -11.11 -2.53 -4.88
CA ILE A 152 -12.56 -2.73 -5.08
C ILE A 152 -13.07 -2.15 -6.42
N GLN A 153 -12.18 -1.77 -7.34
CA GLN A 153 -12.61 -1.23 -8.63
C GLN A 153 -13.28 -2.29 -9.50
N GLU A 154 -14.45 -1.94 -10.05
CA GLU A 154 -15.13 -2.77 -11.07
C GLU A 154 -14.51 -2.51 -12.46
N HIS A 155 -14.26 -3.58 -13.20
CA HIS A 155 -13.66 -3.56 -14.55
C HIS A 155 -14.72 -3.55 -15.66
#